data_a2bb362e329cf174151a2883ab7f66e1
#
_entry.id   a2bb362e329cf174151a2883ab7f66e1
#
_cell.length_a   1.000
_cell.length_b   1.000
_cell.length_c   1.000
_cell.angle_alpha   90.00
_cell.angle_beta   90.00
_cell.angle_gamma   90.00
#
_symmetry.space_group_name_H-M   'P 1'
#
loop_
_entity.id
_entity.type
_entity.pdbx_description
1 polymer ?
#
loop_
_entity_poly.entity_id
_entity_poly.type
_entity_poly.pdbx_seq_one_letter_code
_entity_poly.pdbx_strand_id
1 'polypeptide(L)'
;FGANDNMTRAQVCQMFYNLLLDKDVAITVNFADVSDGAWYAKAVNTLASLGIVKGIGDGMFAPDRAISRAEFAAIASRFAKASNVGSVSFADVFADDWFYDPVLTAVSYGWISGYEDGTFKPNANITRAEVTSITNRMLARAADTNFLAGNVAALKQFSDVPVTHWAYGVVMEAVNGHDHSKTDGVESWNGLTR
;
A
#
# COMPACT_ATOMS: atom_id res chain seq x y z
N PHE A 1 -13.25 1.28 10.03
CA PHE A 1 -12.23 1.16 8.99
C PHE A 1 -11.39 -0.10 9.15
N GLY A 2 -11.12 -0.50 10.36
CA GLY A 2 -10.18 -1.57 10.68
C GLY A 2 -8.72 -1.09 10.58
N ALA A 3 -8.43 0.09 11.11
CA ALA A 3 -7.13 0.75 10.94
C ALA A 3 -5.94 -0.12 11.39
N ASN A 4 -6.12 -0.86 12.49
CA ASN A 4 -5.10 -1.72 13.08
C ASN A 4 -5.18 -3.18 12.60
N ASP A 5 -6.13 -3.52 11.71
CA ASP A 5 -6.22 -4.87 11.15
C ASP A 5 -5.04 -5.12 10.20
N ASN A 6 -4.43 -6.29 10.32
CA ASN A 6 -3.40 -6.70 9.38
C ASN A 6 -4.03 -6.94 7.99
N MET A 7 -3.38 -6.45 6.96
CA MET A 7 -3.79 -6.74 5.59
C MET A 7 -3.36 -8.13 5.16
N THR A 8 -4.25 -8.85 4.46
CA THR A 8 -3.88 -10.12 3.84
C THR A 8 -3.20 -9.91 2.48
N ARG A 9 -2.47 -10.93 2.02
CA ARG A 9 -1.82 -10.92 0.71
C ARG A 9 -2.84 -10.69 -0.42
N ALA A 10 -4.02 -11.34 -0.33
CA ALA A 10 -5.10 -11.16 -1.30
C ALA A 10 -5.65 -9.73 -1.33
N GLN A 11 -5.86 -9.11 -0.16
CA GLN A 11 -6.34 -7.74 -0.04
C GLN A 11 -5.36 -6.74 -0.68
N VAL A 12 -4.07 -6.93 -0.43
CA VAL A 12 -3.02 -6.09 -1.03
C VAL A 12 -2.96 -6.29 -2.55
N CYS A 13 -3.07 -7.53 -3.04
CA CYS A 13 -3.16 -7.77 -4.47
C CYS A 13 -4.37 -7.08 -5.11
N GLN A 14 -5.55 -7.18 -4.49
CA GLN A 14 -6.74 -6.52 -5.02
C GLN A 14 -6.57 -5.00 -5.09
N MET A 15 -5.95 -4.41 -4.07
CA MET A 15 -5.65 -2.98 -4.04
C MET A 15 -4.73 -2.59 -5.21
N PHE A 16 -3.58 -3.24 -5.38
CA PHE A 16 -2.65 -2.94 -6.47
C PHE A 16 -3.24 -3.24 -7.84
N TYR A 17 -4.03 -4.30 -7.99
CA TYR A 17 -4.75 -4.59 -9.22
C TYR A 17 -5.69 -3.44 -9.61
N ASN A 18 -6.37 -2.83 -8.64
CA ASN A 18 -7.25 -1.70 -8.92
C ASN A 18 -6.50 -0.46 -9.42
N LEU A 19 -5.22 -0.33 -9.07
CA LEU A 19 -4.34 0.76 -9.51
C LEU A 19 -3.72 0.52 -10.90
N LEU A 20 -3.82 -0.68 -11.46
CA LEU A 20 -3.33 -0.94 -12.81
C LEU A 20 -4.13 -0.15 -13.85
N LEU A 21 -3.43 0.52 -14.75
CA LEU A 21 -4.02 1.23 -15.90
C LEU A 21 -4.54 0.24 -16.93
N ASP A 22 -3.77 -0.82 -17.20
CA ASP A 22 -4.16 -1.91 -18.10
C ASP A 22 -4.37 -3.18 -17.27
N LYS A 23 -5.55 -3.77 -17.42
CA LYS A 23 -5.97 -5.01 -16.75
C LYS A 23 -6.22 -6.16 -17.74
N ASP A 24 -6.03 -5.92 -19.03
CA ASP A 24 -6.14 -6.94 -20.08
C ASP A 24 -4.79 -7.63 -20.27
N VAL A 25 -4.49 -8.49 -19.31
CA VAL A 25 -3.22 -9.22 -19.22
C VAL A 25 -3.48 -10.71 -19.40
N ALA A 26 -2.69 -11.35 -20.27
CA ALA A 26 -2.72 -12.80 -20.41
C ALA A 26 -2.29 -13.48 -19.10
N ILE A 27 -3.17 -14.31 -18.56
CA ILE A 27 -2.89 -15.05 -17.32
C ILE A 27 -1.98 -16.24 -17.66
N THR A 28 -0.77 -16.20 -17.13
CA THR A 28 0.27 -17.25 -17.30
C THR A 28 0.64 -17.93 -16.00
N VAL A 29 0.20 -17.39 -14.86
CA VAL A 29 0.47 -17.90 -13.52
C VAL A 29 -0.83 -18.09 -12.77
N ASN A 30 -1.02 -19.30 -12.20
CA ASN A 30 -2.11 -19.65 -11.30
C ASN A 30 -1.54 -20.36 -10.06
N PHE A 31 -2.29 -20.36 -8.97
CA PHE A 31 -1.91 -21.01 -7.71
C PHE A 31 -2.97 -22.01 -7.27
N ALA A 32 -2.53 -23.11 -6.68
CA ALA A 32 -3.42 -24.20 -6.28
C ALA A 32 -4.42 -23.82 -5.19
N ASP A 33 -4.07 -22.81 -4.36
CA ASP A 33 -4.89 -22.28 -3.26
C ASP A 33 -5.68 -21.02 -3.65
N VAL A 34 -5.70 -20.66 -4.94
CA VAL A 34 -6.47 -19.54 -5.50
C VAL A 34 -7.54 -20.10 -6.42
N SER A 35 -8.74 -20.34 -5.89
CA SER A 35 -9.85 -20.83 -6.68
C SER A 35 -10.37 -19.75 -7.65
N ASP A 36 -10.74 -20.13 -8.87
CA ASP A 36 -11.18 -19.20 -9.92
C ASP A 36 -12.37 -18.31 -9.53
N GLY A 37 -13.23 -18.79 -8.63
CA GLY A 37 -14.38 -18.05 -8.11
C GLY A 37 -14.05 -17.11 -6.94
N ALA A 38 -12.83 -17.09 -6.45
CA ALA A 38 -12.45 -16.20 -5.34
C ALA A 38 -12.42 -14.73 -5.81
N TRP A 39 -12.90 -13.82 -4.96
CA TRP A 39 -12.98 -12.39 -5.28
C TRP A 39 -11.63 -11.77 -5.65
N TYR A 40 -10.54 -12.36 -5.19
CA TYR A 40 -9.18 -11.93 -5.43
C TYR A 40 -8.47 -12.68 -6.57
N ALA A 41 -9.09 -13.73 -7.13
CA ALA A 41 -8.41 -14.63 -8.09
C ALA A 41 -7.84 -13.87 -9.28
N LYS A 42 -8.65 -13.02 -9.91
CA LYS A 42 -8.22 -12.19 -11.04
C LYS A 42 -7.06 -11.28 -10.66
N ALA A 43 -7.12 -10.62 -9.50
CA ALA A 43 -6.07 -9.71 -9.04
C ALA A 43 -4.76 -10.46 -8.79
N VAL A 44 -4.80 -11.58 -8.07
CA VAL A 44 -3.61 -12.37 -7.76
C VAL A 44 -2.96 -12.91 -9.04
N ASN A 45 -3.74 -13.56 -9.90
CA ASN A 45 -3.22 -14.18 -11.12
C ASN A 45 -2.68 -13.14 -12.12
N THR A 46 -3.33 -11.97 -12.25
CA THR A 46 -2.84 -10.87 -13.08
C THR A 46 -1.51 -10.32 -12.55
N LEU A 47 -1.43 -9.98 -11.26
CA LEU A 47 -0.21 -9.44 -10.69
C LEU A 47 0.95 -10.46 -10.68
N ALA A 48 0.64 -11.74 -10.52
CA ALA A 48 1.63 -12.80 -10.63
C ALA A 48 2.14 -12.96 -12.07
N SER A 49 1.23 -12.92 -13.06
CA SER A 49 1.58 -12.98 -14.48
C SER A 49 2.42 -11.78 -14.95
N LEU A 50 2.22 -10.62 -14.32
CA LEU A 50 3.06 -9.43 -14.50
C LEU A 50 4.39 -9.49 -13.71
N GLY A 51 4.60 -10.52 -12.89
CA GLY A 51 5.79 -10.64 -12.04
C GLY A 51 5.79 -9.67 -10.83
N ILE A 52 4.67 -9.00 -10.56
CA ILE A 52 4.54 -8.03 -9.45
C ILE A 52 4.44 -8.75 -8.10
N VAL A 53 3.80 -9.91 -8.06
CA VAL A 53 3.76 -10.76 -6.87
C VAL A 53 4.33 -12.15 -7.18
N LYS A 54 4.73 -12.86 -6.14
CA LYS A 54 5.20 -14.25 -6.22
C LYS A 54 4.45 -15.12 -5.23
N GLY A 55 4.35 -16.42 -5.53
CA GLY A 55 3.91 -17.43 -4.57
C GLY A 55 4.90 -17.61 -3.42
N ILE A 56 4.50 -18.44 -2.45
CA ILE A 56 5.30 -18.80 -1.27
C ILE A 56 6.08 -20.12 -1.43
N GLY A 57 6.01 -20.74 -2.61
CA GLY A 57 6.53 -22.07 -2.91
C GLY A 57 5.42 -23.07 -3.18
N ASP A 58 5.77 -24.22 -3.69
CA ASP A 58 4.89 -25.39 -3.94
C ASP A 58 3.60 -25.07 -4.71
N GLY A 59 3.63 -24.06 -5.58
CA GLY A 59 2.47 -23.63 -6.35
C GLY A 59 1.39 -22.90 -5.53
N MET A 60 1.72 -22.44 -4.33
CA MET A 60 0.80 -21.79 -3.39
C MET A 60 1.04 -20.29 -3.32
N PHE A 61 -0.04 -19.52 -3.08
CA PHE A 61 0.00 -18.07 -2.89
C PHE A 61 -0.19 -17.63 -1.44
N ALA A 62 -0.92 -18.39 -0.65
CA ALA A 62 -1.37 -18.08 0.71
C ALA A 62 -2.19 -16.78 0.79
N PRO A 63 -3.38 -16.70 0.13
CA PRO A 63 -4.15 -15.47 -0.02
C PRO A 63 -4.58 -14.84 1.30
N ASP A 64 -4.92 -15.66 2.30
CA ASP A 64 -5.44 -15.22 3.60
C ASP A 64 -4.34 -14.94 4.64
N ARG A 65 -3.08 -15.27 4.32
CA ARG A 65 -1.95 -14.96 5.19
C ARG A 65 -1.74 -13.44 5.27
N ALA A 66 -1.50 -12.91 6.47
CA ALA A 66 -1.09 -11.53 6.64
C ALA A 66 0.20 -11.27 5.86
N ILE A 67 0.28 -10.12 5.18
CA ILE A 67 1.46 -9.71 4.42
C ILE A 67 2.44 -8.99 5.34
N SER A 68 3.74 -9.26 5.17
CA SER A 68 4.78 -8.55 5.92
C SER A 68 5.11 -7.19 5.29
N ARG A 69 5.74 -6.31 6.07
CA ARG A 69 6.23 -5.01 5.59
C ARG A 69 7.24 -5.16 4.45
N ALA A 70 8.14 -6.14 4.54
CA ALA A 70 9.09 -6.43 3.46
C ALA A 70 8.39 -6.92 2.18
N GLU A 71 7.41 -7.81 2.30
CA GLU A 71 6.62 -8.27 1.15
C GLU A 71 5.85 -7.13 0.48
N PHE A 72 5.27 -6.24 1.30
CA PHE A 72 4.59 -5.06 0.79
C PHE A 72 5.57 -4.11 0.08
N ALA A 73 6.73 -3.83 0.66
CA ALA A 73 7.78 -3.03 0.04
C ALA A 73 8.25 -3.63 -1.29
N ALA A 74 8.36 -4.96 -1.36
CA ALA A 74 8.72 -5.66 -2.58
C ALA A 74 7.67 -5.51 -3.69
N ILE A 75 6.38 -5.48 -3.36
CA ILE A 75 5.33 -5.20 -4.34
C ILE A 75 5.40 -3.73 -4.77
N ALA A 76 5.46 -2.80 -3.82
CA ALA A 76 5.52 -1.37 -4.08
C ALA A 76 6.72 -0.98 -4.96
N SER A 77 7.90 -1.56 -4.71
CA SER A 77 9.13 -1.29 -5.47
C SER A 77 9.01 -1.61 -6.96
N ARG A 78 8.12 -2.54 -7.36
CA ARG A 78 7.89 -2.89 -8.78
C ARG A 78 7.08 -1.84 -9.55
N PHE A 79 6.52 -0.87 -8.86
CA PHE A 79 5.89 0.31 -9.45
C PHE A 79 6.85 1.51 -9.54
N ALA A 80 8.07 1.37 -9.01
CA ALA A 80 9.11 2.40 -9.14
C ALA A 80 9.64 2.46 -10.58
N LYS A 81 9.85 3.68 -11.09
CA LYS A 81 10.38 3.89 -12.45
C LYS A 81 11.89 3.59 -12.57
N ALA A 82 12.62 3.69 -11.49
CA ALA A 82 14.04 3.39 -11.39
C ALA A 82 14.38 2.92 -9.98
N SER A 83 15.31 1.99 -9.87
CA SER A 83 15.89 1.60 -8.58
C SER A 83 16.99 2.62 -8.21
N ASN A 84 16.61 3.74 -7.62
CA ASN A 84 17.57 4.63 -6.99
C ASN A 84 17.74 4.17 -5.54
N VAL A 85 18.70 3.30 -5.30
CA VAL A 85 19.00 2.78 -3.98
C VAL A 85 19.76 3.87 -3.22
N GLY A 86 19.03 4.66 -2.43
CA GLY A 86 19.65 5.62 -1.52
C GLY A 86 20.43 4.89 -0.41
N SER A 87 21.35 5.58 0.23
CA SER A 87 22.18 5.06 1.31
C SER A 87 21.47 5.09 2.69
N VAL A 88 20.25 4.58 2.75
CA VAL A 88 19.52 4.43 4.02
C VAL A 88 19.90 3.07 4.61
N SER A 89 20.22 3.02 5.91
CA SER A 89 20.48 1.78 6.61
C SER A 89 19.50 1.59 7.76
N PHE A 90 19.09 0.36 7.97
CA PHE A 90 18.28 -0.07 9.12
C PHE A 90 19.03 -1.15 9.88
N ALA A 91 18.84 -1.20 11.18
CA ALA A 91 19.54 -2.16 12.04
C ALA A 91 19.14 -3.63 11.76
N ASP A 92 18.03 -3.85 11.04
CA ASP A 92 17.42 -5.14 10.75
C ASP A 92 17.20 -5.41 9.25
N VAL A 93 17.95 -4.71 8.37
CA VAL A 93 17.92 -4.91 6.90
C VAL A 93 19.36 -5.00 6.42
N PHE A 94 19.75 -6.17 5.93
CA PHE A 94 21.11 -6.48 5.52
C PHE A 94 21.22 -6.71 4.01
N ALA A 95 22.40 -6.51 3.45
CA ALA A 95 22.61 -6.58 2.00
C ALA A 95 22.35 -7.95 1.36
N ASP A 96 22.37 -9.02 2.14
CA ASP A 96 22.05 -10.39 1.71
C ASP A 96 20.56 -10.76 1.90
N ASP A 97 19.76 -9.87 2.48
CA ASP A 97 18.32 -10.07 2.57
C ASP A 97 17.64 -9.96 1.19
N TRP A 98 16.72 -10.86 0.89
CA TRP A 98 15.97 -10.85 -0.37
C TRP A 98 15.15 -9.55 -0.58
N PHE A 99 14.83 -8.86 0.50
CA PHE A 99 14.05 -7.61 0.51
C PHE A 99 14.92 -6.35 0.59
N TYR A 100 16.25 -6.48 0.61
CA TYR A 100 17.16 -5.33 0.74
C TYR A 100 16.89 -4.25 -0.31
N ASP A 101 17.07 -4.55 -1.59
CA ASP A 101 16.84 -3.60 -2.67
C ASP A 101 15.39 -3.10 -2.75
N PRO A 102 14.35 -3.95 -2.63
CA PRO A 102 12.97 -3.51 -2.51
C PRO A 102 12.71 -2.49 -1.39
N VAL A 103 13.23 -2.74 -0.20
CA VAL A 103 13.05 -1.84 0.95
C VAL A 103 13.73 -0.50 0.67
N LEU A 104 14.99 -0.51 0.26
CA LEU A 104 15.72 0.72 -0.03
C LEU A 104 15.07 1.50 -1.19
N THR A 105 14.56 0.81 -2.21
CA THR A 105 13.80 1.45 -3.29
C THR A 105 12.57 2.15 -2.74
N ALA A 106 11.71 1.48 -1.99
CA ALA A 106 10.48 2.07 -1.45
C ALA A 106 10.76 3.24 -0.50
N VAL A 107 11.86 3.17 0.26
CA VAL A 107 12.32 4.26 1.15
C VAL A 107 12.85 5.44 0.34
N SER A 108 13.64 5.22 -0.71
CA SER A 108 14.19 6.30 -1.56
C SER A 108 13.11 7.10 -2.27
N TYR A 109 11.98 6.48 -2.57
CA TYR A 109 10.79 7.16 -3.11
C TYR A 109 9.95 7.87 -2.03
N GLY A 110 10.32 7.75 -0.75
CA GLY A 110 9.56 8.32 0.37
C GLY A 110 8.21 7.61 0.62
N TRP A 111 7.99 6.44 0.02
CA TRP A 111 6.73 5.70 0.19
C TRP A 111 6.62 5.04 1.55
N ILE A 112 7.73 4.45 2.01
CA ILE A 112 7.83 3.79 3.32
C ILE A 112 8.97 4.44 4.11
N SER A 113 8.83 4.50 5.43
CA SER A 113 9.89 4.87 6.36
C SER A 113 10.14 3.75 7.37
N GLY A 114 11.31 3.76 8.00
CA GLY A 114 11.58 2.98 9.20
C GLY A 114 10.93 3.58 10.44
N TYR A 115 11.22 2.97 11.57
CA TYR A 115 10.79 3.41 12.89
C TYR A 115 11.86 4.28 13.57
N GLU A 116 11.45 5.01 14.60
CA GLU A 116 12.35 5.90 15.38
C GLU A 116 13.49 5.15 16.06
N ASP A 117 13.32 3.84 16.31
CA ASP A 117 14.35 2.96 16.88
C ASP A 117 15.43 2.52 15.85
N GLY A 118 15.38 3.06 14.62
CA GLY A 118 16.32 2.74 13.55
C GLY A 118 16.06 1.40 12.85
N THR A 119 14.92 0.75 13.13
CA THR A 119 14.53 -0.51 12.49
C THR A 119 13.54 -0.29 11.34
N PHE A 120 13.45 -1.25 10.43
CA PHE A 120 12.40 -1.34 9.41
C PHE A 120 11.28 -2.31 9.78
N LYS A 121 11.56 -3.30 10.60
CA LYS A 121 10.68 -4.41 10.99
C LYS A 121 10.16 -5.21 9.79
N PRO A 122 11.05 -5.79 8.97
CA PRO A 122 10.68 -6.42 7.68
C PRO A 122 9.67 -7.55 7.83
N ASN A 123 9.73 -8.31 8.92
CA ASN A 123 8.85 -9.46 9.18
C ASN A 123 7.57 -9.09 9.95
N ALA A 124 7.40 -7.86 10.40
CA ALA A 124 6.15 -7.43 11.01
C ALA A 124 5.02 -7.40 9.98
N ASN A 125 3.81 -7.80 10.38
CA ASN A 125 2.63 -7.62 9.55
C ASN A 125 2.35 -6.12 9.36
N ILE A 126 1.87 -5.76 8.17
CA ILE A 126 1.49 -4.38 7.87
C ILE A 126 -0.01 -4.17 8.10
N THR A 127 -0.36 -3.07 8.75
CA THR A 127 -1.75 -2.73 9.04
C THR A 127 -2.43 -2.02 7.86
N ARG A 128 -3.76 -2.00 7.87
CA ARG A 128 -4.56 -1.29 6.86
C ARG A 128 -4.25 0.22 6.83
N ALA A 129 -4.07 0.84 7.99
CA ALA A 129 -3.70 2.25 8.07
C ALA A 129 -2.32 2.54 7.47
N GLU A 130 -1.33 1.68 7.73
CA GLU A 130 0.00 1.79 7.13
C GLU A 130 -0.04 1.61 5.61
N VAL A 131 -0.76 0.59 5.12
CA VAL A 131 -0.96 0.38 3.68
C VAL A 131 -1.61 1.59 3.04
N THR A 132 -2.65 2.16 3.66
CA THR A 132 -3.31 3.37 3.15
C THR A 132 -2.35 4.55 3.07
N SER A 133 -1.55 4.75 4.13
CA SER A 133 -0.54 5.83 4.17
C SER A 133 0.49 5.69 3.04
N ILE A 134 1.00 4.48 2.84
CA ILE A 134 1.98 4.21 1.78
C ILE A 134 1.36 4.41 0.40
N THR A 135 0.14 3.91 0.18
CA THR A 135 -0.54 4.03 -1.10
C THR A 135 -0.81 5.49 -1.45
N ASN A 136 -1.25 6.32 -0.50
CA ASN A 136 -1.41 7.76 -0.73
C ASN A 136 -0.09 8.41 -1.16
N ARG A 137 1.04 8.07 -0.51
CA ARG A 137 2.36 8.57 -0.91
C ARG A 137 2.77 8.09 -2.31
N MET A 138 2.51 6.83 -2.66
CA MET A 138 2.78 6.28 -4.00
C MET A 138 1.99 7.02 -5.09
N LEU A 139 0.77 7.43 -4.77
CA LEU A 139 -0.11 8.20 -5.66
C LEU A 139 0.13 9.72 -5.58
N ALA A 140 1.10 10.15 -4.78
CA ALA A 140 1.37 11.56 -4.49
C ALA A 140 0.09 12.30 -4.00
N ARG A 141 -0.72 11.64 -3.18
CA ARG A 141 -1.94 12.17 -2.57
C ARG A 141 -1.68 12.57 -1.12
N ALA A 142 -2.24 13.69 -0.70
CA ALA A 142 -2.11 14.19 0.66
C ALA A 142 -3.40 14.87 1.12
N ALA A 143 -3.82 14.54 2.34
CA ALA A 143 -5.03 15.12 2.91
C ALA A 143 -4.88 16.64 3.12
N ASP A 144 -5.89 17.40 2.70
CA ASP A 144 -6.01 18.81 3.08
C ASP A 144 -6.54 18.92 4.51
N THR A 145 -5.62 19.12 5.46
CA THR A 145 -5.96 19.19 6.89
C THR A 145 -6.88 20.34 7.24
N ASN A 146 -6.82 21.48 6.51
CA ASN A 146 -7.70 22.62 6.71
C ASN A 146 -9.11 22.30 6.24
N PHE A 147 -9.26 21.69 5.07
CA PHE A 147 -10.55 21.24 4.57
C PHE A 147 -11.17 20.21 5.52
N LEU A 148 -10.40 19.22 5.96
CA LEU A 148 -10.88 18.20 6.89
C LEU A 148 -11.39 18.81 8.20
N ALA A 149 -10.63 19.75 8.79
CA ALA A 149 -11.02 20.40 10.04
C ALA A 149 -12.33 21.21 9.90
N GLY A 150 -12.54 21.86 8.76
CA GLY A 150 -13.74 22.66 8.49
C GLY A 150 -14.98 21.83 8.09
N ASN A 151 -14.82 20.57 7.70
CA ASN A 151 -15.89 19.76 7.09
C ASN A 151 -16.14 18.41 7.78
N VAL A 152 -15.73 18.24 9.02
CA VAL A 152 -15.81 16.95 9.75
C VAL A 152 -17.17 16.26 9.65
N ALA A 153 -18.26 17.01 9.75
CA ALA A 153 -19.62 16.46 9.69
C ALA A 153 -20.04 15.92 8.32
N ALA A 154 -19.37 16.36 7.24
CA ALA A 154 -19.63 15.91 5.88
C ALA A 154 -18.78 14.72 5.44
N LEU A 155 -17.71 14.43 6.20
CA LEU A 155 -16.79 13.34 5.90
C LEU A 155 -17.37 11.99 6.38
N LYS A 156 -17.00 10.93 5.66
CA LYS A 156 -17.22 9.57 6.15
C LYS A 156 -16.38 9.32 7.40
N GLN A 157 -17.03 8.98 8.51
CA GLN A 157 -16.39 8.79 9.81
C GLN A 157 -16.24 7.30 10.15
N PHE A 158 -15.22 6.97 10.93
CA PHE A 158 -14.98 5.63 11.48
C PHE A 158 -14.67 5.73 12.96
N SER A 159 -15.35 4.91 13.76
CA SER A 159 -15.21 4.91 15.22
C SER A 159 -13.79 4.56 15.70
N ASP A 160 -13.06 3.78 14.92
CA ASP A 160 -11.68 3.36 15.19
C ASP A 160 -10.61 4.31 14.60
N VAL A 161 -11.03 5.38 13.91
CA VAL A 161 -10.14 6.41 13.35
C VAL A 161 -10.68 7.81 13.73
N PRO A 162 -10.67 8.16 15.02
CA PRO A 162 -11.08 9.50 15.44
C PRO A 162 -10.08 10.56 14.92
N VAL A 163 -10.45 11.83 14.99
CA VAL A 163 -9.62 12.97 14.50
C VAL A 163 -8.23 13.03 15.17
N THR A 164 -8.07 12.44 16.34
CA THR A 164 -6.79 12.33 17.06
C THR A 164 -5.93 11.14 16.64
N HIS A 165 -6.47 10.25 15.81
CA HIS A 165 -5.72 9.09 15.33
C HIS A 165 -4.67 9.54 14.31
N TRP A 166 -3.44 9.00 14.40
CA TRP A 166 -2.32 9.37 13.50
C TRP A 166 -2.67 9.21 12.01
N ALA A 167 -3.49 8.21 11.67
CA ALA A 167 -3.89 7.93 10.30
C ALA A 167 -5.16 8.68 9.87
N TYR A 168 -5.73 9.58 10.70
CA TYR A 168 -6.99 10.24 10.36
C TYR A 168 -6.94 10.89 8.97
N GLY A 169 -5.98 11.77 8.72
CA GLY A 169 -5.84 12.45 7.44
C GLY A 169 -5.68 11.47 6.27
N VAL A 170 -4.80 10.46 6.40
CA VAL A 170 -4.57 9.48 5.32
C VAL A 170 -5.78 8.61 5.02
N VAL A 171 -6.56 8.25 6.05
CA VAL A 171 -7.81 7.51 5.85
C VAL A 171 -8.88 8.38 5.20
N MET A 172 -9.04 9.64 5.68
CA MET A 172 -9.99 10.58 5.07
C MET A 172 -9.68 10.83 3.60
N GLU A 173 -8.40 10.99 3.23
CA GLU A 173 -7.95 11.10 1.85
C GLU A 173 -8.37 9.91 0.99
N ALA A 174 -8.23 8.71 1.53
CA ALA A 174 -8.48 7.48 0.77
C ALA A 174 -9.97 7.13 0.61
N VAL A 175 -10.85 7.61 1.52
CA VAL A 175 -12.25 7.14 1.58
C VAL A 175 -13.28 8.19 1.19
N ASN A 176 -12.89 9.46 1.13
CA ASN A 176 -13.77 10.54 0.70
C ASN A 176 -13.39 10.97 -0.70
N GLY A 177 -14.31 10.76 -1.66
CA GLY A 177 -14.15 11.30 -3.01
C GLY A 177 -14.15 12.82 -2.95
N HIS A 178 -13.20 13.46 -3.62
CA HIS A 178 -13.08 14.91 -3.64
C HIS A 178 -12.40 15.41 -4.91
N ASP A 179 -12.77 16.63 -5.32
CA ASP A 179 -12.02 17.38 -6.31
C ASP A 179 -10.86 18.10 -5.63
N HIS A 180 -9.72 18.16 -6.28
CA HIS A 180 -8.53 18.78 -5.73
C HIS A 180 -7.73 19.56 -6.77
N SER A 181 -6.93 20.48 -6.28
CA SER A 181 -5.88 21.17 -7.03
C SER A 181 -4.54 20.95 -6.35
N LYS A 182 -3.44 21.09 -7.09
CA LYS A 182 -2.08 21.03 -6.53
C LYS A 182 -1.31 22.28 -6.90
N THR A 183 -0.72 22.91 -5.89
CA THR A 183 0.19 24.03 -6.07
C THR A 183 1.48 23.73 -5.32
N ASP A 184 2.62 23.71 -6.01
CA ASP A 184 3.94 23.38 -5.45
C ASP A 184 3.98 22.02 -4.71
N GLY A 185 3.22 21.05 -5.22
CA GLY A 185 3.13 19.71 -4.64
C GLY A 185 2.17 19.58 -3.45
N VAL A 186 1.60 20.69 -2.98
CA VAL A 186 0.59 20.70 -1.91
C VAL A 186 -0.79 20.50 -2.51
N GLU A 187 -1.53 19.52 -1.99
CA GLU A 187 -2.90 19.24 -2.39
C GLU A 187 -3.89 20.07 -1.57
N SER A 188 -4.85 20.67 -2.26
CA SER A 188 -5.97 21.41 -1.66
C SER A 188 -7.28 20.86 -2.19
N TRP A 189 -8.21 20.55 -1.30
CA TRP A 189 -9.51 20.01 -1.66
C TRP A 189 -10.49 21.13 -2.00
N ASN A 190 -11.12 21.02 -3.16
CA ASN A 190 -12.07 22.04 -3.64
C ASN A 190 -13.52 21.69 -3.28
N GLY A 191 -13.81 20.44 -2.93
CA GLY A 191 -15.12 19.96 -2.54
C GLY A 191 -15.20 18.44 -2.49
N LEU A 192 -16.18 17.91 -1.77
CA LEU A 192 -16.45 16.46 -1.75
C LEU A 192 -17.23 16.07 -3.01
N THR A 193 -16.82 14.96 -3.63
CA THR A 193 -17.57 14.32 -4.72
C THR A 193 -18.44 13.19 -4.14
N ARG A 194 -19.61 12.96 -4.74
CA ARG A 194 -20.56 11.91 -4.31
C ARG A 194 -20.23 10.56 -4.97
#